data_5cb9e23d2b4be76e9e0a8fc901ce06a2
#
_entry.id   5cb9e23d2b4be76e9e0a8fc901ce06a2
#
_cell.length_a   1.000
_cell.length_b   1.000
_cell.length_c   1.000
_cell.angle_alpha   90.00
_cell.angle_beta   90.00
_cell.angle_gamma   90.00
#
_symmetry.space_group_name_H-M   'P 1'
#
loop_
_entity.id
_entity.type
_entity.pdbx_description
1 polymer ?
#
loop_
_entity_poly.entity_id
_entity_poly.type
_entity_poly.pdbx_seq_one_letter_code
_entity_poly.pdbx_strand_id
1 'polypeptide(L)'
;MARPRERSRRGRSAGSFTVTYLAESGAILNALDPIALDAIAAGLAEVRSRRGRLFILGVGGSAGHASHAVNDFRKICDFEAYTPTDNVSELTARVNDDGWDTAFARWLQGSRLSANDAVLVFSVGGGNREKRISPNLVVALELAHEVGARIYGIVGRDGGFTRQVADACAIIPPLHAERVTPHTEGLCAVLWHLLVSHPALKTHPTKWESTR
;
A
#
# COMPACT_ATOMS: atom_id res chain seq x y z
N MET A 1 29.14 43.28 -29.63
CA MET A 1 27.67 43.13 -29.52
C MET A 1 27.28 41.68 -29.77
N ALA A 2 27.00 40.94 -28.75
CA ALA A 2 26.57 39.52 -28.83
C ALA A 2 25.04 39.49 -28.95
N ARG A 3 24.52 38.79 -29.97
CA ARG A 3 23.10 38.59 -30.19
C ARG A 3 22.51 37.69 -29.10
N PRO A 4 21.33 37.96 -28.54
CA PRO A 4 20.67 37.07 -27.60
C PRO A 4 20.29 35.75 -28.30
N ARG A 5 20.60 34.60 -27.69
CA ARG A 5 20.09 33.30 -28.12
C ARG A 5 18.60 33.26 -27.83
N GLU A 6 17.78 33.28 -28.85
CA GLU A 6 16.37 32.94 -28.79
C GLU A 6 16.24 31.47 -28.26
N ARG A 7 15.76 31.33 -27.04
CA ARG A 7 15.28 30.05 -26.52
C ARG A 7 13.97 29.72 -27.27
N SER A 8 14.09 28.88 -28.27
CA SER A 8 12.94 28.26 -28.93
C SER A 8 12.01 27.68 -27.86
N ARG A 9 10.84 28.27 -27.70
CA ARG A 9 9.69 27.69 -27.02
C ARG A 9 9.25 26.50 -27.90
N ARG A 10 9.86 25.32 -27.67
CA ARG A 10 9.34 24.08 -28.24
C ARG A 10 7.91 23.94 -27.73
N GLY A 11 6.95 24.12 -28.63
CA GLY A 11 5.54 23.92 -28.37
C GLY A 11 5.34 22.55 -27.72
N ARG A 12 4.56 22.51 -26.65
CA ARG A 12 4.11 21.24 -26.05
C ARG A 12 3.32 20.52 -27.13
N SER A 13 3.94 19.57 -27.81
CA SER A 13 3.21 18.68 -28.73
C SER A 13 2.20 17.90 -27.89
N ALA A 14 0.95 17.83 -28.35
CA ALA A 14 -0.13 17.02 -27.77
C ALA A 14 0.18 15.52 -27.91
N GLY A 15 1.27 15.03 -27.33
CA GLY A 15 1.75 13.67 -27.50
C GLY A 15 3.08 13.36 -26.80
N SER A 16 3.62 14.28 -25.93
CA SER A 16 4.81 13.89 -25.17
C SER A 16 4.44 12.85 -24.12
N PHE A 17 5.26 11.81 -23.95
CA PHE A 17 5.07 10.76 -22.93
C PHE A 17 4.79 11.35 -21.54
N THR A 18 5.53 12.39 -21.13
CA THR A 18 5.35 13.04 -19.84
C THR A 18 3.95 13.64 -19.68
N VAL A 19 3.44 14.33 -20.69
CA VAL A 19 2.07 14.89 -20.65
C VAL A 19 1.05 13.78 -20.54
N THR A 20 1.19 12.73 -21.33
CA THR A 20 0.31 11.56 -21.30
C THR A 20 0.32 10.90 -19.92
N TYR A 21 1.50 10.60 -19.37
CA TYR A 21 1.65 9.95 -18.08
C TYR A 21 1.00 10.74 -16.93
N LEU A 22 1.20 12.06 -16.91
CA LEU A 22 0.60 12.92 -15.89
C LEU A 22 -0.93 13.01 -16.04
N ALA A 23 -1.44 13.05 -17.27
CA ALA A 23 -2.89 13.04 -17.53
C ALA A 23 -3.52 11.70 -17.08
N GLU A 24 -2.86 10.58 -17.36
CA GLU A 24 -3.27 9.25 -16.89
C GLU A 24 -3.33 9.18 -15.36
N SER A 25 -2.28 9.68 -14.68
CA SER A 25 -2.25 9.73 -13.21
C SER A 25 -3.42 10.53 -12.64
N GLY A 26 -3.74 11.69 -13.24
CA GLY A 26 -4.89 12.50 -12.85
C GLY A 26 -6.22 11.79 -13.10
N ALA A 27 -6.37 11.09 -14.22
CA ALA A 27 -7.57 10.32 -14.54
C ALA A 27 -7.79 9.17 -13.54
N ILE A 28 -6.72 8.45 -13.16
CA ILE A 28 -6.80 7.38 -12.17
C ILE A 28 -7.20 7.94 -10.80
N LEU A 29 -6.60 9.06 -10.36
CA LEU A 29 -6.95 9.72 -9.10
C LEU A 29 -8.44 10.10 -9.04
N ASN A 30 -8.98 10.66 -10.13
CA ASN A 30 -10.39 11.03 -10.22
C ASN A 30 -11.35 9.85 -10.26
N ALA A 31 -10.87 8.66 -10.59
CA ALA A 31 -11.65 7.42 -10.65
C ALA A 31 -11.55 6.55 -9.39
N LEU A 32 -10.79 7.00 -8.38
CA LEU A 32 -10.72 6.31 -7.08
C LEU A 32 -12.06 6.38 -6.35
N ASP A 33 -12.35 5.31 -5.61
CA ASP A 33 -13.51 5.26 -4.72
C ASP A 33 -13.17 5.82 -3.33
N PRO A 34 -13.65 7.01 -2.95
CA PRO A 34 -13.37 7.59 -1.64
C PRO A 34 -14.05 6.80 -0.51
N ILE A 35 -15.18 6.14 -0.77
CA ILE A 35 -15.91 5.36 0.26
C ILE A 35 -15.06 4.20 0.75
N ALA A 36 -14.36 3.52 -0.16
CA ALA A 36 -13.46 2.43 0.21
C ALA A 36 -12.28 2.92 1.09
N LEU A 37 -11.74 4.11 0.80
CA LEU A 37 -10.67 4.71 1.60
C LEU A 37 -11.16 5.14 2.99
N ASP A 38 -12.33 5.75 3.08
CA ASP A 38 -12.95 6.12 4.35
C ASP A 38 -13.27 4.88 5.20
N ALA A 39 -13.73 3.78 4.57
CA ALA A 39 -13.98 2.51 5.26
C ALA A 39 -12.67 1.90 5.81
N ILE A 40 -11.56 1.95 5.07
CA ILE A 40 -10.24 1.53 5.56
C ILE A 40 -9.82 2.41 6.75
N ALA A 41 -9.96 3.72 6.66
CA ALA A 41 -9.58 4.63 7.73
C ALA A 41 -10.40 4.39 9.01
N ALA A 42 -11.70 4.22 8.89
CA ALA A 42 -12.60 3.92 10.01
C ALA A 42 -12.25 2.57 10.66
N GLY A 43 -12.08 1.51 9.87
CA GLY A 43 -11.75 0.20 10.37
C GLY A 43 -10.37 0.14 11.04
N LEU A 44 -9.36 0.83 10.51
CA LEU A 44 -8.07 0.97 11.17
C LEU A 44 -8.18 1.75 12.49
N ALA A 45 -9.01 2.79 12.55
CA ALA A 45 -9.26 3.53 13.80
C ALA A 45 -9.89 2.64 14.88
N GLU A 46 -10.80 1.73 14.52
CA GLU A 46 -11.36 0.73 15.42
C GLU A 46 -10.29 -0.24 15.94
N VAL A 47 -9.40 -0.74 15.05
CA VAL A 47 -8.28 -1.61 15.43
C VAL A 47 -7.38 -0.90 16.45
N ARG A 48 -7.01 0.34 16.17
CA ARG A 48 -6.20 1.15 17.10
C ARG A 48 -6.89 1.35 18.45
N SER A 49 -8.20 1.66 18.46
CA SER A 49 -8.95 1.94 19.69
C SER A 49 -8.94 0.76 20.67
N ARG A 50 -8.91 -0.47 20.16
CA ARG A 50 -8.77 -1.69 20.96
C ARG A 50 -7.32 -2.14 21.16
N ARG A 51 -6.32 -1.27 20.85
CA ARG A 51 -4.88 -1.54 20.95
C ARG A 51 -4.44 -2.73 20.08
N GLY A 52 -5.10 -2.95 18.97
CA GLY A 52 -4.65 -3.90 17.95
C GLY A 52 -3.46 -3.34 17.17
N ARG A 53 -2.65 -4.24 16.61
CA ARG A 53 -1.46 -3.93 15.82
C ARG A 53 -1.81 -3.88 14.34
N LEU A 54 -0.98 -3.18 13.58
CA LEU A 54 -1.08 -3.09 12.13
C LEU A 54 0.12 -3.79 11.47
N PHE A 55 -0.15 -4.81 10.65
CA PHE A 55 0.83 -5.50 9.85
C PHE A 55 0.68 -5.10 8.38
N ILE A 56 1.69 -4.44 7.81
CA ILE A 56 1.63 -3.96 6.42
C ILE A 56 2.43 -4.91 5.54
N LEU A 57 1.79 -5.50 4.54
CA LEU A 57 2.39 -6.48 3.64
C LEU A 57 2.56 -5.89 2.24
N GLY A 58 3.73 -6.10 1.64
CA GLY A 58 4.03 -5.73 0.27
C GLY A 58 5.21 -6.50 -0.29
N VAL A 59 5.32 -6.56 -1.62
CA VAL A 59 6.42 -7.23 -2.32
C VAL A 59 7.05 -6.24 -3.31
N GLY A 60 8.37 -6.24 -3.45
CA GLY A 60 9.08 -5.33 -4.36
C GLY A 60 8.90 -3.86 -3.98
N GLY A 61 8.46 -3.01 -4.92
CA GLY A 61 8.18 -1.59 -4.66
C GLY A 61 7.13 -1.40 -3.56
N SER A 62 6.13 -2.27 -3.51
CA SER A 62 5.13 -2.27 -2.44
C SER A 62 5.72 -2.58 -1.05
N ALA A 63 6.80 -3.36 -0.94
CA ALA A 63 7.52 -3.56 0.32
C ALA A 63 8.20 -2.26 0.79
N GLY A 64 8.80 -1.51 -0.14
CA GLY A 64 9.36 -0.19 0.16
C GLY A 64 8.30 0.78 0.68
N HIS A 65 7.09 0.78 0.09
CA HIS A 65 5.96 1.54 0.60
C HIS A 65 5.50 1.06 1.97
N ALA A 66 5.45 -0.26 2.22
CA ALA A 66 5.07 -0.83 3.50
C ALA A 66 6.01 -0.37 4.62
N SER A 67 7.33 -0.41 4.40
CA SER A 67 8.34 0.05 5.35
C SER A 67 8.18 1.54 5.67
N HIS A 68 7.98 2.39 4.66
CA HIS A 68 7.74 3.82 4.88
C HIS A 68 6.40 4.06 5.63
N ALA A 69 5.33 3.41 5.21
CA ALA A 69 4.02 3.54 5.85
C ALA A 69 4.05 3.11 7.32
N VAL A 70 4.78 2.04 7.69
CA VAL A 70 4.99 1.62 9.08
C VAL A 70 5.52 2.77 9.93
N ASN A 71 6.55 3.50 9.44
CA ASN A 71 7.07 4.66 10.15
C ASN A 71 5.98 5.72 10.39
N ASP A 72 5.18 6.03 9.39
CA ASP A 72 4.19 7.10 9.47
C ASP A 72 2.97 6.70 10.29
N PHE A 73 2.49 5.47 10.18
CA PHE A 73 1.43 4.96 11.06
C PHE A 73 1.86 4.98 12.54
N ARG A 74 3.13 4.68 12.83
CA ARG A 74 3.67 4.76 14.20
C ARG A 74 3.77 6.20 14.67
N LYS A 75 4.33 7.12 13.87
CA LYS A 75 4.63 8.50 14.27
C LYS A 75 3.39 9.40 14.26
N ILE A 76 2.49 9.21 13.32
CA ILE A 76 1.39 10.14 13.05
C ILE A 76 0.06 9.61 13.60
N CYS A 77 -0.12 8.27 13.57
CA CYS A 77 -1.39 7.63 13.91
C CYS A 77 -1.39 6.89 15.24
N ASP A 78 -0.29 6.90 15.99
CA ASP A 78 -0.16 6.16 17.26
C ASP A 78 -0.47 4.66 17.14
N PHE A 79 -0.02 4.05 16.04
CA PHE A 79 -0.17 2.62 15.80
C PHE A 79 1.08 1.82 16.19
N GLU A 80 0.90 0.67 16.80
CA GLU A 80 1.93 -0.36 16.82
C GLU A 80 1.92 -1.08 15.47
N ALA A 81 2.81 -0.67 14.54
CA ALA A 81 2.84 -1.13 13.16
C ALA A 81 4.16 -1.79 12.78
N TYR A 82 4.10 -2.81 11.89
CA TYR A 82 5.24 -3.63 11.46
C TYR A 82 5.09 -4.09 10.02
N THR A 83 6.23 -4.45 9.38
CA THR A 83 6.26 -5.15 8.09
C THR A 83 7.32 -6.25 8.09
N PRO A 84 7.10 -7.40 7.43
CA PRO A 84 8.05 -8.51 7.40
C PRO A 84 9.38 -8.19 6.71
N THR A 85 9.43 -7.12 5.94
CA THR A 85 10.60 -6.76 5.14
C THR A 85 11.58 -5.83 5.84
N ASP A 86 11.29 -5.37 7.07
CA ASP A 86 12.18 -4.49 7.83
C ASP A 86 13.32 -5.24 8.50
N ASN A 87 13.16 -6.55 8.76
CA ASN A 87 14.23 -7.40 9.28
C ASN A 87 14.73 -8.35 8.19
N VAL A 88 15.79 -7.96 7.50
CA VAL A 88 16.37 -8.74 6.41
C VAL A 88 16.87 -10.11 6.87
N SER A 89 17.37 -10.24 8.10
CA SER A 89 17.81 -11.54 8.65
C SER A 89 16.65 -12.51 8.78
N GLU A 90 15.55 -12.09 9.38
CA GLU A 90 14.37 -12.94 9.54
C GLU A 90 13.73 -13.29 8.19
N LEU A 91 13.59 -12.30 7.30
CA LEU A 91 13.05 -12.53 5.96
C LEU A 91 13.86 -13.58 5.19
N THR A 92 15.20 -13.42 5.16
CA THR A 92 16.06 -14.34 4.40
C THR A 92 16.11 -15.73 5.02
N ALA A 93 16.09 -15.86 6.35
CA ALA A 93 16.00 -17.14 7.04
C ALA A 93 14.69 -17.85 6.70
N ARG A 94 13.54 -17.17 6.82
CA ARG A 94 12.23 -17.75 6.48
C ARG A 94 12.12 -18.16 5.02
N VAL A 95 12.67 -17.36 4.11
CA VAL A 95 12.69 -17.73 2.68
C VAL A 95 13.53 -18.96 2.44
N ASN A 96 14.70 -19.09 3.10
CA ASN A 96 15.60 -20.23 2.97
C ASN A 96 15.02 -21.51 3.59
N ASP A 97 14.42 -21.40 4.76
CA ASP A 97 14.02 -22.54 5.57
C ASP A 97 12.56 -22.98 5.29
N ASP A 98 11.64 -22.02 5.14
CA ASP A 98 10.19 -22.25 4.99
C ASP A 98 9.69 -22.03 3.54
N GLY A 99 10.53 -21.43 2.68
CA GLY A 99 10.19 -21.07 1.30
C GLY A 99 9.44 -19.74 1.19
N TRP A 100 9.51 -19.15 -0.01
CA TRP A 100 8.91 -17.84 -0.30
C TRP A 100 7.40 -17.79 -0.06
N ASP A 101 6.69 -18.85 -0.42
CA ASP A 101 5.22 -18.90 -0.37
C ASP A 101 4.68 -18.73 1.06
N THR A 102 5.40 -19.21 2.06
CA THR A 102 4.97 -19.20 3.46
C THR A 102 5.64 -18.10 4.30
N ALA A 103 6.67 -17.43 3.78
CA ALA A 103 7.52 -16.52 4.55
C ALA A 103 6.71 -15.46 5.33
N PHE A 104 5.72 -14.82 4.72
CA PHE A 104 4.91 -13.80 5.39
C PHE A 104 3.94 -14.39 6.41
N ALA A 105 3.32 -15.54 6.09
CA ALA A 105 2.44 -16.21 7.04
C ALA A 105 3.20 -16.68 8.28
N ARG A 106 4.38 -17.29 8.09
CA ARG A 106 5.25 -17.71 9.20
C ARG A 106 5.73 -16.52 10.05
N TRP A 107 6.01 -15.38 9.40
CA TRP A 107 6.34 -14.15 10.11
C TRP A 107 5.16 -13.64 10.95
N LEU A 108 3.93 -13.64 10.39
CA LEU A 108 2.72 -13.26 11.11
C LEU A 108 2.43 -14.21 12.29
N GLN A 109 2.65 -15.52 12.12
CA GLN A 109 2.55 -16.50 13.22
C GLN A 109 3.56 -16.21 14.33
N GLY A 110 4.84 -15.97 13.98
CA GLY A 110 5.88 -15.54 14.94
C GLY A 110 5.54 -14.24 15.66
N SER A 111 4.88 -13.32 14.97
CA SER A 111 4.35 -12.07 15.52
C SER A 111 3.05 -12.26 16.32
N ARG A 112 2.53 -13.49 16.42
CA ARG A 112 1.28 -13.82 17.14
C ARG A 112 0.09 -12.97 16.63
N LEU A 113 -0.10 -12.93 15.30
CA LEU A 113 -1.27 -12.29 14.70
C LEU A 113 -2.55 -12.80 15.37
N SER A 114 -3.47 -11.91 15.67
CA SER A 114 -4.71 -12.22 16.39
C SER A 114 -5.91 -11.46 15.83
N ALA A 115 -7.11 -11.80 16.27
CA ALA A 115 -8.36 -11.12 15.90
C ALA A 115 -8.40 -9.64 16.31
N ASN A 116 -7.53 -9.19 17.21
CA ASN A 116 -7.43 -7.77 17.57
C ASN A 116 -6.69 -6.93 16.54
N ASP A 117 -5.90 -7.57 15.66
CA ASP A 117 -4.96 -6.94 14.76
C ASP A 117 -5.57 -6.67 13.37
N ALA A 118 -4.83 -5.96 12.54
CA ALA A 118 -5.14 -5.77 11.13
C ALA A 118 -3.93 -6.09 10.24
N VAL A 119 -4.24 -6.57 9.04
CA VAL A 119 -3.31 -6.69 7.92
C VAL A 119 -3.72 -5.67 6.85
N LEU A 120 -2.77 -4.82 6.40
CA LEU A 120 -2.95 -3.90 5.28
C LEU A 120 -2.03 -4.32 4.14
N VAL A 121 -2.60 -4.59 2.97
CA VAL A 121 -1.85 -5.06 1.80
C VAL A 121 -1.63 -3.92 0.81
N PHE A 122 -0.38 -3.76 0.38
CA PHE A 122 0.00 -2.97 -0.79
C PHE A 122 0.42 -3.91 -1.91
N SER A 123 -0.25 -3.88 -3.04
CA SER A 123 0.08 -4.80 -4.15
C SER A 123 -0.45 -4.30 -5.49
N VAL A 124 0.33 -4.51 -6.55
CA VAL A 124 -0.13 -4.21 -7.92
C VAL A 124 -1.28 -5.13 -8.35
N GLY A 125 -1.31 -6.38 -7.91
CA GLY A 125 -2.30 -7.37 -8.35
C GLY A 125 -3.11 -8.03 -7.24
N GLY A 126 -2.82 -7.73 -5.95
CA GLY A 126 -3.56 -8.28 -4.81
C GLY A 126 -3.37 -9.78 -4.56
N GLY A 127 -2.46 -10.44 -5.27
CA GLY A 127 -2.27 -11.90 -5.21
C GLY A 127 -3.28 -12.70 -6.05
N ASN A 128 -2.90 -13.90 -6.48
CA ASN A 128 -3.78 -14.81 -7.19
C ASN A 128 -3.42 -16.26 -6.84
N ARG A 129 -4.38 -16.98 -6.24
CA ARG A 129 -4.19 -18.38 -5.80
C ARG A 129 -3.99 -19.34 -6.97
N GLU A 130 -4.84 -19.25 -7.98
CA GLU A 130 -4.83 -20.18 -9.11
C GLU A 130 -3.58 -20.02 -9.97
N LYS A 131 -3.20 -18.78 -10.23
CA LYS A 131 -2.02 -18.43 -11.06
C LYS A 131 -0.72 -18.42 -10.25
N ARG A 132 -0.77 -18.68 -8.95
CA ARG A 132 0.38 -18.60 -8.02
C ARG A 132 1.14 -17.26 -8.11
N ILE A 133 0.41 -16.14 -8.25
CA ILE A 133 1.01 -14.80 -8.26
C ILE A 133 1.00 -14.27 -6.83
N SER A 134 2.19 -13.87 -6.33
CA SER A 134 2.41 -13.45 -4.95
C SER A 134 1.81 -14.43 -3.92
N PRO A 135 2.19 -15.73 -3.98
CA PRO A 135 1.63 -16.76 -3.10
C PRO A 135 1.89 -16.46 -1.63
N ASN A 136 2.98 -15.76 -1.30
CA ASN A 136 3.28 -15.29 0.06
C ASN A 136 2.21 -14.33 0.61
N LEU A 137 1.61 -13.46 -0.24
CA LEU A 137 0.47 -12.64 0.17
C LEU A 137 -0.78 -13.47 0.36
N VAL A 138 -1.06 -14.41 -0.57
CA VAL A 138 -2.24 -15.29 -0.50
C VAL A 138 -2.24 -16.09 0.80
N VAL A 139 -1.15 -16.80 1.10
CA VAL A 139 -1.03 -17.63 2.32
C VAL A 139 -1.09 -16.78 3.60
N ALA A 140 -0.51 -15.57 3.58
CA ALA A 140 -0.61 -14.64 4.72
C ALA A 140 -2.05 -14.17 4.96
N LEU A 141 -2.81 -13.90 3.90
CA LEU A 141 -4.21 -13.48 4.01
C LEU A 141 -5.14 -14.62 4.40
N GLU A 142 -4.86 -15.86 4.00
CA GLU A 142 -5.55 -17.05 4.48
C GLU A 142 -5.39 -17.20 5.99
N LEU A 143 -4.17 -17.06 6.50
CA LEU A 143 -3.89 -17.04 7.94
C LEU A 143 -4.61 -15.89 8.65
N ALA A 144 -4.56 -14.68 8.10
CA ALA A 144 -5.22 -13.52 8.69
C ALA A 144 -6.75 -13.73 8.80
N HIS A 145 -7.36 -14.30 7.78
CA HIS A 145 -8.77 -14.66 7.78
C HIS A 145 -9.08 -15.76 8.81
N GLU A 146 -8.25 -16.80 8.89
CA GLU A 146 -8.42 -17.90 9.84
C GLU A 146 -8.38 -17.45 11.30
N VAL A 147 -7.46 -16.53 11.64
CA VAL A 147 -7.36 -16.00 13.01
C VAL A 147 -8.35 -14.87 13.30
N GLY A 148 -9.15 -14.44 12.32
CA GLY A 148 -10.13 -13.38 12.45
C GLY A 148 -9.54 -11.96 12.50
N ALA A 149 -8.31 -11.76 12.05
CA ALA A 149 -7.71 -10.43 11.92
C ALA A 149 -8.42 -9.62 10.82
N ARG A 150 -8.51 -8.31 10.99
CA ARG A 150 -9.04 -7.43 9.94
C ARG A 150 -8.10 -7.37 8.74
N ILE A 151 -8.67 -7.32 7.55
CA ILE A 151 -7.92 -7.30 6.30
C ILE A 151 -8.31 -6.06 5.49
N TYR A 152 -7.32 -5.27 5.12
CA TYR A 152 -7.48 -4.09 4.27
C TYR A 152 -6.52 -4.14 3.10
N GLY A 153 -6.86 -3.46 1.98
CA GLY A 153 -6.01 -3.42 0.80
C GLY A 153 -5.99 -2.06 0.10
N ILE A 154 -4.81 -1.68 -0.40
CA ILE A 154 -4.62 -0.69 -1.46
C ILE A 154 -3.96 -1.44 -2.60
N VAL A 155 -4.72 -1.78 -3.64
CA VAL A 155 -4.28 -2.70 -4.67
C VAL A 155 -4.70 -2.21 -6.06
N GLY A 156 -3.99 -2.67 -7.08
CA GLY A 156 -4.34 -2.38 -8.47
C GLY A 156 -5.12 -3.51 -9.14
N ARG A 157 -5.22 -3.43 -10.48
CA ARG A 157 -5.91 -4.38 -11.34
C ARG A 157 -7.36 -4.59 -10.91
N ASP A 158 -7.77 -5.84 -10.73
CA ASP A 158 -9.07 -6.27 -10.22
C ASP A 158 -9.09 -6.46 -8.68
N GLY A 159 -7.97 -6.23 -8.03
CA GLY A 159 -7.77 -6.40 -6.59
C GLY A 159 -7.35 -7.80 -6.15
N GLY A 160 -7.41 -8.78 -7.04
CA GLY A 160 -6.99 -10.16 -6.81
C GLY A 160 -7.58 -10.81 -5.56
N PHE A 161 -6.81 -11.69 -4.95
CA PHE A 161 -7.23 -12.39 -3.72
C PHE A 161 -7.44 -11.44 -2.53
N THR A 162 -6.66 -10.36 -2.44
CA THR A 162 -6.83 -9.35 -1.38
C THR A 162 -8.25 -8.80 -1.37
N ARG A 163 -8.80 -8.40 -2.53
CA ARG A 163 -10.17 -7.88 -2.62
C ARG A 163 -11.23 -8.90 -2.18
N GLN A 164 -10.97 -10.19 -2.44
CA GLN A 164 -11.95 -11.24 -2.13
C GLN A 164 -12.13 -11.47 -0.63
N VAL A 165 -11.07 -11.21 0.17
CA VAL A 165 -11.05 -11.51 1.61
C VAL A 165 -11.00 -10.25 2.49
N ALA A 166 -10.84 -9.06 1.92
CA ALA A 166 -10.70 -7.83 2.67
C ALA A 166 -12.04 -7.33 3.24
N ASP A 167 -12.02 -6.77 4.45
CA ASP A 167 -13.11 -6.01 5.05
C ASP A 167 -13.37 -4.69 4.28
N ALA A 168 -12.29 -4.05 3.78
CA ALA A 168 -12.36 -2.93 2.84
C ALA A 168 -11.12 -2.90 1.94
N CYS A 169 -11.31 -2.53 0.67
CA CYS A 169 -10.24 -2.56 -0.32
C CYS A 169 -10.38 -1.42 -1.33
N ALA A 170 -9.40 -0.52 -1.34
CA ALA A 170 -9.29 0.53 -2.34
C ALA A 170 -8.59 -0.01 -3.59
N ILE A 171 -9.27 0.09 -4.74
CA ILE A 171 -8.75 -0.37 -6.03
C ILE A 171 -8.21 0.83 -6.81
N ILE A 172 -6.93 0.78 -7.17
CA ILE A 172 -6.33 1.73 -8.12
C ILE A 172 -6.68 1.25 -9.53
N PRO A 173 -7.55 1.98 -10.27
CA PRO A 173 -8.07 1.51 -11.55
C PRO A 173 -6.97 1.31 -12.60
N PRO A 174 -6.93 0.18 -13.32
CA PRO A 174 -5.95 -0.10 -14.36
C PRO A 174 -6.36 0.52 -15.70
N LEU A 175 -6.49 1.86 -15.76
CA LEU A 175 -6.96 2.57 -16.95
C LEU A 175 -6.02 2.42 -18.16
N HIS A 176 -4.75 2.13 -17.91
CA HIS A 176 -3.71 2.03 -18.95
C HIS A 176 -2.91 0.74 -18.76
N ALA A 177 -3.22 -0.28 -19.55
CA ALA A 177 -2.71 -1.65 -19.40
C ALA A 177 -1.18 -1.76 -19.38
N GLU A 178 -0.47 -0.92 -20.15
CA GLU A 178 1.00 -0.95 -20.21
C GLU A 178 1.70 -0.28 -19.02
N ARG A 179 0.95 0.48 -18.20
CA ARG A 179 1.48 1.28 -17.09
C ARG A 179 0.78 1.01 -15.76
N VAL A 180 0.17 -0.16 -15.61
CA VAL A 180 -0.53 -0.56 -14.37
C VAL A 180 0.43 -0.53 -13.18
N THR A 181 1.60 -1.15 -13.29
CA THR A 181 2.57 -1.21 -12.19
C THR A 181 3.03 0.17 -11.73
N PRO A 182 3.61 1.04 -12.59
CA PRO A 182 4.11 2.33 -12.14
C PRO A 182 3.00 3.25 -11.60
N HIS A 183 1.79 3.22 -12.18
CA HIS A 183 0.68 4.00 -11.65
C HIS A 183 0.20 3.44 -10.31
N THR A 184 0.07 2.12 -10.17
CA THR A 184 -0.35 1.51 -8.90
C THR A 184 0.63 1.82 -7.79
N GLU A 185 1.93 1.62 -8.01
CA GLU A 185 2.94 1.89 -6.99
C GLU A 185 3.02 3.38 -6.64
N GLY A 186 3.05 4.27 -7.64
CA GLY A 186 3.08 5.72 -7.39
C GLY A 186 1.86 6.23 -6.63
N LEU A 187 0.65 5.77 -7.00
CA LEU A 187 -0.58 6.18 -6.35
C LEU A 187 -0.80 5.48 -5.00
N CYS A 188 -0.27 4.28 -4.80
CA CYS A 188 -0.24 3.65 -3.48
C CYS A 188 0.40 4.59 -2.45
N ALA A 189 1.49 5.28 -2.81
CA ALA A 189 2.11 6.27 -1.93
C ALA A 189 1.15 7.43 -1.60
N VAL A 190 0.43 7.95 -2.58
CA VAL A 190 -0.59 8.99 -2.35
C VAL A 190 -1.67 8.51 -1.39
N LEU A 191 -2.15 7.27 -1.56
CA LEU A 191 -3.27 6.74 -0.78
C LEU A 191 -2.91 6.41 0.67
N TRP A 192 -1.75 5.81 0.93
CA TRP A 192 -1.40 5.57 2.33
C TRP A 192 -1.00 6.87 3.06
N HIS A 193 -0.47 7.90 2.36
CA HIS A 193 -0.31 9.23 2.94
C HIS A 193 -1.67 9.89 3.23
N LEU A 194 -2.68 9.68 2.36
CA LEU A 194 -4.05 10.09 2.65
C LEU A 194 -4.55 9.44 3.94
N LEU A 195 -4.36 8.12 4.10
CA LEU A 195 -4.80 7.40 5.31
C LEU A 195 -4.16 7.97 6.59
N VAL A 196 -2.83 8.14 6.62
CA VAL A 196 -2.16 8.68 7.83
C VAL A 196 -2.49 10.16 8.08
N SER A 197 -3.01 10.86 7.07
CA SER A 197 -3.49 12.25 7.19
C SER A 197 -4.98 12.33 7.51
N HIS A 198 -5.71 11.21 7.41
CA HIS A 198 -7.16 11.17 7.60
C HIS A 198 -7.54 11.54 9.06
N PRO A 199 -8.59 12.39 9.28
CA PRO A 199 -8.97 12.82 10.64
C PRO A 199 -9.25 11.70 11.62
N ALA A 200 -9.76 10.55 11.16
CA ALA A 200 -10.01 9.38 12.01
C ALA A 200 -8.72 8.69 12.49
N LEU A 201 -7.59 8.88 11.79
CA LEU A 201 -6.34 8.20 12.06
C LEU A 201 -5.25 9.13 12.61
N LYS A 202 -5.16 10.35 12.13
CA LYS A 202 -4.13 11.30 12.52
C LYS A 202 -4.30 11.74 13.98
N THR A 203 -3.32 11.43 14.83
CA THR A 203 -3.29 11.81 16.25
C THR A 203 -2.18 12.81 16.56
N HIS A 204 -1.12 12.83 15.75
CA HIS A 204 0.02 13.72 15.92
C HIS A 204 0.26 14.60 14.69
N PRO A 205 0.73 15.84 14.86
CA PRO A 205 1.11 16.68 13.73
C PRO A 205 2.35 16.12 13.03
N THR A 206 2.46 16.34 11.73
CA THR A 206 3.70 16.13 11.00
C THR A 206 4.69 17.27 11.31
N LYS A 207 5.99 16.95 11.35
CA LYS A 207 7.01 17.92 11.79
C LYS A 207 7.04 19.16 10.90
N TRP A 208 6.99 18.97 9.57
CA TRP A 208 7.16 20.07 8.63
C TRP A 208 5.99 21.04 8.63
N GLU A 209 4.76 20.56 8.76
CA GLU A 209 3.57 21.39 8.86
C GLU A 209 3.42 22.06 10.24
N SER A 210 4.11 21.55 11.26
CA SER A 210 4.13 22.11 12.62
C SER A 210 5.25 23.12 12.85
N THR A 211 6.25 23.19 11.96
CA THR A 211 7.30 24.22 12.01
C THR A 211 6.81 25.49 11.32
N ARG A 212 6.54 26.53 12.08
CA ARG A 212 6.21 27.89 11.62
C ARG A 212 7.30 28.85 12.05
#